data_8bb26914db42f149a55320f2971fc76f
#
_entry.id   8bb26914db42f149a55320f2971fc76f
#
_cell.length_a   1.000
_cell.length_b   1.000
_cell.length_c   1.000
_cell.angle_alpha   90.00
_cell.angle_beta   90.00
_cell.angle_gamma   90.00
#
_symmetry.space_group_name_H-M   'P 1'
#
loop_
_entity.id
_entity.type
_entity.pdbx_description
1 polymer ?
#
loop_
_entity_poly.entity_id
_entity_poly.type
_entity_poly.pdbx_seq_one_letter_code
_entity_poly.pdbx_strand_id
1 'polypeptide(L)'
;METKPNLPKQPEAETQPPMPDADDKTLKMTPSELQKESLPSLPESRSGIKPGKEEQKSVNTAVNSEGAADNRKKDPSARGLVLGGGGAKGCYHVGAWEAFKELGIQFDAVTGTSIGALVGAFYVQQDINPVVDFVLGMKPTEIAEELPYMPNTYREKVRGTKTVIEFLMKYMDDKMDITPLRNNFEKIFDYEKFRQSPINYACMTYNDTLQEGQAFTKDQITADNAESVIMASAACYPAFPKVQIGDQVYMDGGYADNVPIELLLQIQPEASERVVIDIHNPQDPIPPAYREDMKLIQPLINPGNSLDFSENHAMSLYHQGYLETMKYYGKLPGYLFTYTRDDWPLIEVVEKYLQNQMELNQVVLPISDQIEDHALAALLGYTPFELDNEYSESYHYGKLVEALGLLARMEPVALYSYRDYLVEMTNRLSELTLTKTNESDYKMVEVFSNLKREELPVLLHRLLVRNQGKFPSTVEKVKDRIPVSYALAYVWYFLEELTRNLQSSES
;
A
#
# COMPACT_ATOMS: atom_id res chain seq x y z
N MET A 1 -43.67 -18.14 48.45
CA MET A 1 -42.83 -19.13 47.78
C MET A 1 -43.12 -19.02 46.28
N GLU A 2 -42.41 -18.16 45.60
CA GLU A 2 -42.52 -17.97 44.14
C GLU A 2 -41.27 -18.52 43.49
N THR A 3 -41.46 -19.49 42.61
CA THR A 3 -40.42 -20.17 41.86
C THR A 3 -40.03 -19.32 40.63
N LYS A 4 -38.76 -18.92 40.53
CA LYS A 4 -38.18 -18.29 39.35
C LYS A 4 -37.97 -19.32 38.25
N PRO A 5 -38.25 -18.98 36.97
CA PRO A 5 -37.97 -19.87 35.83
C PRO A 5 -36.47 -19.94 35.50
N ASN A 6 -35.99 -21.16 35.22
CA ASN A 6 -34.64 -21.44 34.74
C ASN A 6 -34.43 -20.91 33.30
N LEU A 7 -33.42 -20.08 33.13
CA LEU A 7 -32.87 -19.70 31.81
C LEU A 7 -31.90 -20.79 31.31
N PRO A 8 -31.91 -21.13 30.02
CA PRO A 8 -30.98 -22.11 29.46
C PRO A 8 -29.54 -21.56 29.42
N LYS A 9 -28.59 -22.40 29.81
CA LYS A 9 -27.16 -22.11 29.76
C LYS A 9 -26.73 -21.89 28.30
N GLN A 10 -25.99 -20.81 28.06
CA GLN A 10 -25.28 -20.57 26.79
C GLN A 10 -24.22 -21.67 26.58
N PRO A 11 -23.99 -22.12 25.33
CA PRO A 11 -22.91 -23.04 25.03
C PRO A 11 -21.56 -22.35 25.22
N GLU A 12 -20.64 -23.04 25.85
CA GLU A 12 -19.25 -22.63 26.04
C GLU A 12 -18.60 -22.38 24.67
N ALA A 13 -17.92 -21.25 24.56
CA ALA A 13 -17.17 -20.90 23.37
C ALA A 13 -16.00 -21.90 23.21
N GLU A 14 -16.02 -22.69 22.16
CA GLU A 14 -14.85 -23.45 21.73
C GLU A 14 -13.70 -22.47 21.46
N THR A 15 -12.65 -22.57 22.24
CA THR A 15 -11.38 -21.88 22.02
C THR A 15 -10.75 -22.46 20.76
N GLN A 16 -10.72 -21.67 19.69
CA GLN A 16 -9.89 -22.01 18.52
C GLN A 16 -8.42 -22.09 18.97
N PRO A 17 -7.64 -23.04 18.43
CA PRO A 17 -6.21 -23.10 18.69
C PRO A 17 -5.56 -21.76 18.24
N PRO A 18 -4.54 -21.27 18.96
CA PRO A 18 -3.79 -20.10 18.55
C PRO A 18 -3.23 -20.35 17.16
N MET A 19 -3.35 -19.34 16.28
CA MET A 19 -2.67 -19.36 14.99
C MET A 19 -1.17 -19.57 15.23
N PRO A 20 -0.47 -20.38 14.41
CA PRO A 20 0.97 -20.44 14.46
C PRO A 20 1.50 -19.02 14.26
N ASP A 21 2.35 -18.56 15.16
CA ASP A 21 3.10 -17.32 15.02
C ASP A 21 3.78 -17.36 13.64
N ALA A 22 3.42 -16.42 12.78
CA ALA A 22 4.18 -16.18 11.56
C ALA A 22 5.63 -15.99 12.02
N ASP A 23 6.55 -16.74 11.42
CA ASP A 23 7.95 -16.74 11.83
C ASP A 23 8.43 -15.30 11.93
N ASP A 24 8.59 -14.86 13.17
CA ASP A 24 8.93 -13.47 13.62
C ASP A 24 10.25 -12.94 13.02
N LYS A 25 10.93 -13.77 12.24
CA LYS A 25 12.22 -13.42 11.61
C LYS A 25 12.10 -12.55 10.37
N THR A 26 11.09 -12.74 9.53
CA THR A 26 10.95 -12.02 8.26
C THR A 26 10.46 -10.57 8.49
N LEU A 27 9.63 -10.35 9.51
CA LEU A 27 9.12 -9.02 9.86
C LEU A 27 10.12 -8.16 10.64
N LYS A 28 11.20 -8.73 11.19
CA LYS A 28 12.21 -8.01 11.96
C LYS A 28 13.46 -7.62 11.15
N MET A 29 13.49 -7.95 9.85
CA MET A 29 14.63 -7.56 9.00
C MET A 29 14.49 -6.12 8.53
N THR A 30 15.51 -5.32 8.79
CA THR A 30 15.63 -3.99 8.18
C THR A 30 15.99 -4.12 6.69
N PRO A 31 15.71 -3.11 5.84
CA PRO A 31 16.14 -3.11 4.43
C PRO A 31 17.64 -3.35 4.25
N SER A 32 18.48 -2.87 5.18
CA SER A 32 19.93 -3.13 5.17
C SER A 32 20.30 -4.59 5.47
N GLU A 33 19.43 -5.37 6.07
CA GLU A 33 19.60 -6.82 6.27
C GLU A 33 19.11 -7.62 5.08
N LEU A 34 18.12 -7.10 4.33
CA LEU A 34 17.69 -7.63 3.04
C LEU A 34 18.76 -7.47 1.93
N GLN A 35 19.71 -6.53 2.11
CA GLN A 35 20.79 -6.24 1.15
C GLN A 35 22.04 -7.14 1.24
N LYS A 36 22.16 -8.02 2.20
CA LYS A 36 23.40 -8.82 2.38
C LYS A 36 23.70 -9.83 1.27
N GLU A 37 22.81 -9.97 0.30
CA GLU A 37 23.10 -10.68 -0.95
C GLU A 37 23.48 -9.67 -2.03
N SER A 38 24.75 -9.70 -2.45
CA SER A 38 25.41 -8.73 -3.33
C SER A 38 24.74 -8.58 -4.71
N LEU A 39 24.37 -7.36 -5.06
CA LEU A 39 23.82 -7.01 -6.40
C LEU A 39 24.93 -6.83 -7.44
N PRO A 40 24.84 -7.45 -8.61
CA PRO A 40 25.71 -7.13 -9.75
C PRO A 40 25.26 -5.85 -10.47
N SER A 41 26.23 -5.08 -10.99
CA SER A 41 26.02 -3.82 -11.71
C SER A 41 25.36 -3.98 -13.06
N LEU A 42 24.42 -3.09 -13.39
CA LEU A 42 23.58 -3.07 -14.61
C LEU A 42 24.27 -2.50 -15.84
N PRO A 43 23.90 -2.91 -17.07
CA PRO A 43 24.20 -2.19 -18.32
C PRO A 43 23.21 -1.04 -18.58
N GLU A 44 23.72 0.05 -19.19
CA GLU A 44 22.97 1.27 -19.51
C GLU A 44 21.88 1.05 -20.58
N SER A 45 20.67 1.56 -20.35
CA SER A 45 19.54 1.48 -21.27
C SER A 45 19.59 2.56 -22.36
N ARG A 46 19.35 2.16 -23.61
CA ARG A 46 19.17 3.07 -24.76
C ARG A 46 17.69 3.42 -24.91
N SER A 47 17.37 4.69 -24.75
CA SER A 47 16.03 5.25 -25.00
C SER A 47 15.85 5.68 -26.46
N GLY A 48 14.68 5.45 -27.02
CA GLY A 48 14.28 6.07 -28.28
C GLY A 48 12.96 5.58 -28.87
N ILE A 49 11.82 6.11 -28.46
CA ILE A 49 10.57 6.14 -29.26
C ILE A 49 9.83 7.46 -28.97
N LYS A 50 9.36 8.14 -30.04
CA LYS A 50 8.64 9.42 -29.98
C LYS A 50 7.14 9.21 -30.01
N PRO A 51 6.31 9.99 -29.28
CA PRO A 51 4.86 9.93 -29.35
C PRO A 51 4.24 10.86 -30.40
N GLY A 52 3.10 10.43 -30.95
CA GLY A 52 2.26 11.18 -31.88
C GLY A 52 1.31 12.14 -31.18
N LYS A 53 0.90 13.20 -31.90
CA LYS A 53 0.03 14.28 -31.43
C LYS A 53 -1.44 13.95 -31.66
N GLU A 54 -2.30 14.21 -30.66
CA GLU A 54 -3.73 14.46 -30.85
C GLU A 54 -4.20 15.66 -30.00
N GLU A 55 -5.09 16.47 -30.61
CA GLU A 55 -5.57 17.75 -30.08
C GLU A 55 -6.72 17.58 -29.09
N GLN A 56 -6.65 18.26 -27.94
CA GLN A 56 -7.79 18.38 -27.01
C GLN A 56 -8.26 19.82 -26.88
N LYS A 57 -9.60 19.97 -26.91
CA LYS A 57 -10.33 21.23 -26.78
C LYS A 57 -10.39 21.70 -25.33
N SER A 58 -10.02 22.96 -25.13
CA SER A 58 -10.02 23.71 -23.87
C SER A 58 -11.44 24.10 -23.42
N VAL A 59 -11.72 23.99 -22.13
CA VAL A 59 -12.79 24.72 -21.44
C VAL A 59 -12.14 25.76 -20.53
N ASN A 60 -12.40 27.03 -20.86
CA ASN A 60 -11.91 28.19 -20.12
C ASN A 60 -12.72 28.42 -18.84
N THR A 61 -12.05 28.52 -17.70
CA THR A 61 -12.49 29.34 -16.58
C THR A 61 -11.35 30.28 -16.20
N ALA A 62 -11.57 31.56 -16.45
CA ALA A 62 -10.60 32.59 -16.20
C ALA A 62 -10.59 32.97 -14.71
N VAL A 63 -9.42 32.86 -14.08
CA VAL A 63 -9.08 33.67 -12.89
C VAL A 63 -7.84 34.50 -13.26
N ASN A 64 -8.04 35.81 -13.29
CA ASN A 64 -6.97 36.77 -13.53
C ASN A 64 -5.94 36.74 -12.39
N SER A 65 -4.72 36.33 -12.70
CA SER A 65 -3.53 36.75 -11.98
C SER A 65 -2.48 37.12 -13.01
N GLU A 66 -2.28 38.41 -13.20
CA GLU A 66 -1.10 38.96 -13.86
C GLU A 66 0.13 38.67 -13.00
N GLY A 67 0.85 37.61 -13.34
CA GLY A 67 2.14 37.22 -12.76
C GLY A 67 3.17 37.12 -13.88
N ALA A 68 4.23 37.91 -13.77
CA ALA A 68 5.33 37.97 -14.70
C ALA A 68 5.85 36.57 -15.05
N ALA A 69 5.96 36.26 -16.33
CA ALA A 69 6.58 35.03 -16.83
C ALA A 69 8.05 35.00 -16.38
N ASP A 70 8.31 34.17 -15.39
CA ASP A 70 9.65 33.90 -14.90
C ASP A 70 10.37 32.98 -15.89
N ASN A 71 11.30 33.55 -16.64
CA ASN A 71 12.15 32.89 -17.62
C ASN A 71 13.30 32.08 -16.96
N ARG A 72 13.10 31.51 -15.79
CA ARG A 72 14.07 30.56 -15.21
C ARG A 72 14.14 29.32 -16.11
N LYS A 73 15.34 28.99 -16.59
CA LYS A 73 15.58 27.75 -17.35
C LYS A 73 15.22 26.59 -16.43
N LYS A 74 14.30 25.72 -16.87
CA LYS A 74 14.03 24.45 -16.18
C LYS A 74 15.36 23.72 -15.99
N ASP A 75 15.68 23.36 -14.76
CA ASP A 75 16.75 22.40 -14.49
C ASP A 75 16.20 21.02 -14.83
N PRO A 76 16.72 20.33 -15.88
CA PRO A 76 16.19 19.03 -16.29
C PRO A 76 16.47 17.92 -15.26
N SER A 77 17.24 18.21 -14.21
CA SER A 77 17.54 17.27 -13.12
C SER A 77 16.73 17.51 -11.85
N ALA A 78 16.02 18.64 -11.74
CA ALA A 78 15.26 18.98 -10.54
C ALA A 78 14.07 18.04 -10.30
N ARG A 79 13.93 17.55 -9.06
CA ARG A 79 12.88 16.63 -8.63
C ARG A 79 12.05 17.20 -7.50
N GLY A 80 10.75 16.94 -7.53
CA GLY A 80 9.81 17.31 -6.47
C GLY A 80 9.12 16.09 -5.86
N LEU A 81 8.93 16.12 -4.54
CA LEU A 81 8.25 15.07 -3.78
C LEU A 81 7.01 15.65 -3.07
N VAL A 82 5.88 14.97 -3.21
CA VAL A 82 4.65 15.27 -2.47
C VAL A 82 4.35 14.11 -1.54
N LEU A 83 4.11 14.41 -0.27
CA LEU A 83 3.80 13.44 0.77
C LEU A 83 2.39 13.71 1.32
N GLY A 84 1.46 12.79 1.06
CA GLY A 84 0.09 12.88 1.53
C GLY A 84 -0.06 12.68 3.05
N GLY A 85 -1.16 13.19 3.61
CA GLY A 85 -1.53 12.95 5.00
C GLY A 85 -2.13 11.57 5.22
N GLY A 86 -2.09 11.07 6.47
CA GLY A 86 -2.67 9.75 6.79
C GLY A 86 -2.29 9.15 8.15
N GLY A 87 -1.82 9.94 9.10
CA GLY A 87 -1.51 9.49 10.47
C GLY A 87 -0.46 8.38 10.50
N ALA A 88 -0.74 7.27 11.16
CA ALA A 88 0.17 6.12 11.29
C ALA A 88 0.71 5.59 9.95
N LYS A 89 -0.07 5.77 8.87
CA LYS A 89 0.36 5.35 7.53
C LYS A 89 1.62 6.08 7.01
N GLY A 90 2.05 7.16 7.67
CA GLY A 90 3.30 7.85 7.36
C GLY A 90 4.56 6.97 7.46
N CYS A 91 4.49 5.83 8.13
CA CYS A 91 5.57 4.84 8.12
C CYS A 91 5.87 4.32 6.71
N TYR A 92 4.87 4.28 5.82
CA TYR A 92 5.05 4.00 4.39
C TYR A 92 5.97 5.03 3.71
N HIS A 93 5.80 6.33 4.02
CA HIS A 93 6.69 7.37 3.49
C HIS A 93 8.15 7.16 3.90
N VAL A 94 8.38 6.68 5.13
CA VAL A 94 9.74 6.42 5.62
C VAL A 94 10.36 5.24 4.90
N GLY A 95 9.59 4.17 4.64
CA GLY A 95 10.02 3.06 3.82
C GLY A 95 10.33 3.46 2.37
N ALA A 96 9.48 4.29 1.77
CA ALA A 96 9.74 4.85 0.43
C ALA A 96 11.00 5.73 0.41
N TRP A 97 11.22 6.52 1.44
CA TRP A 97 12.45 7.32 1.56
C TRP A 97 13.70 6.44 1.64
N GLU A 98 13.68 5.33 2.38
CA GLU A 98 14.80 4.37 2.41
C GLU A 98 15.06 3.79 1.02
N ALA A 99 14.01 3.44 0.26
CA ALA A 99 14.15 3.00 -1.12
C ALA A 99 14.77 4.09 -2.01
N PHE A 100 14.32 5.34 -1.91
CA PHE A 100 14.92 6.45 -2.67
C PHE A 100 16.40 6.63 -2.35
N LYS A 101 16.78 6.54 -1.07
CA LYS A 101 18.17 6.63 -0.63
C LYS A 101 19.03 5.54 -1.27
N GLU A 102 18.53 4.29 -1.27
CA GLU A 102 19.23 3.16 -1.92
C GLU A 102 19.34 3.34 -3.43
N LEU A 103 18.28 3.86 -4.06
CA LEU A 103 18.26 4.15 -5.50
C LEU A 103 19.10 5.37 -5.90
N GLY A 104 19.64 6.11 -4.93
CA GLY A 104 20.36 7.37 -5.19
C GLY A 104 19.44 8.49 -5.69
N ILE A 105 18.12 8.39 -5.44
CA ILE A 105 17.14 9.40 -5.83
C ILE A 105 17.06 10.46 -4.73
N GLN A 106 17.27 11.71 -5.12
CA GLN A 106 17.15 12.88 -4.24
C GLN A 106 16.15 13.87 -4.82
N PHE A 107 15.47 14.60 -3.94
CA PHE A 107 14.48 15.61 -4.29
C PHE A 107 14.95 17.01 -3.88
N ASP A 108 14.71 18.00 -4.74
CA ASP A 108 15.09 19.40 -4.54
C ASP A 108 13.99 20.18 -3.81
N ALA A 109 12.78 19.66 -3.82
CA ALA A 109 11.65 20.21 -3.08
C ALA A 109 10.74 19.13 -2.53
N VAL A 110 10.20 19.36 -1.33
CA VAL A 110 9.25 18.47 -0.67
C VAL A 110 8.05 19.27 -0.18
N THR A 111 6.85 18.79 -0.49
CA THR A 111 5.62 19.30 0.12
C THR A 111 4.90 18.19 0.85
N GLY A 112 4.21 18.55 1.93
CA GLY A 112 3.49 17.54 2.72
C GLY A 112 2.32 18.10 3.50
N THR A 113 1.41 17.19 3.85
CA THR A 113 0.27 17.47 4.73
C THR A 113 0.24 16.47 5.86
N SER A 114 -0.07 16.93 7.08
CA SER A 114 -0.21 16.07 8.26
C SER A 114 1.09 15.27 8.52
N ILE A 115 1.02 13.94 8.62
CA ILE A 115 2.21 13.11 8.75
C ILE A 115 3.19 13.31 7.59
N GLY A 116 2.70 13.61 6.39
CA GLY A 116 3.55 13.93 5.24
C GLY A 116 4.36 15.20 5.45
N ALA A 117 3.84 16.19 6.20
CA ALA A 117 4.58 17.39 6.57
C ALA A 117 5.73 17.06 7.57
N LEU A 118 5.47 16.21 8.56
CA LEU A 118 6.49 15.77 9.52
C LEU A 118 7.61 14.99 8.81
N VAL A 119 7.25 13.96 8.03
CA VAL A 119 8.23 13.15 7.30
C VAL A 119 8.99 14.03 6.29
N GLY A 120 8.30 14.96 5.61
CA GLY A 120 8.92 15.90 4.70
C GLY A 120 9.95 16.82 5.37
N ALA A 121 9.67 17.31 6.59
CA ALA A 121 10.61 18.11 7.36
C ALA A 121 11.86 17.30 7.76
N PHE A 122 11.67 16.03 8.16
CA PHE A 122 12.78 15.12 8.42
C PHE A 122 13.57 14.78 7.14
N TYR A 123 12.89 14.63 6.01
CA TYR A 123 13.55 14.43 4.73
C TYR A 123 14.46 15.61 4.38
N VAL A 124 14.00 16.83 4.59
CA VAL A 124 14.78 18.05 4.29
C VAL A 124 16.08 18.11 5.10
N GLN A 125 16.11 17.65 6.34
CA GLN A 125 17.35 17.59 7.13
C GLN A 125 18.31 16.44 6.73
N GLN A 126 17.87 15.54 5.82
CA GLN A 126 18.69 14.46 5.23
C GLN A 126 19.26 13.45 6.25
N ASP A 127 18.57 13.24 7.37
CA ASP A 127 18.96 12.27 8.41
C ASP A 127 17.81 11.30 8.67
N ILE A 128 17.82 10.19 7.94
CA ILE A 128 16.73 9.19 8.01
C ILE A 128 16.85 8.28 9.24
N ASN A 129 18.06 8.03 9.76
CA ASN A 129 18.27 6.98 10.76
C ASN A 129 17.43 7.19 12.03
N PRO A 130 17.37 8.39 12.66
CA PRO A 130 16.53 8.59 13.83
C PRO A 130 15.04 8.40 13.55
N VAL A 131 14.61 8.64 12.29
CA VAL A 131 13.21 8.46 11.87
C VAL A 131 12.88 6.98 11.72
N VAL A 132 13.79 6.20 11.14
CA VAL A 132 13.67 4.74 11.03
C VAL A 132 13.65 4.10 12.41
N ASP A 133 14.57 4.48 13.29
CA ASP A 133 14.64 3.99 14.68
C ASP A 133 13.31 4.27 15.42
N PHE A 134 12.75 5.46 15.23
CA PHE A 134 11.44 5.82 15.81
C PHE A 134 10.30 4.97 15.23
N VAL A 135 10.25 4.76 13.91
CA VAL A 135 9.23 3.95 13.25
C VAL A 135 9.29 2.49 13.67
N LEU A 136 10.50 1.90 13.68
CA LEU A 136 10.70 0.49 14.05
C LEU A 136 10.48 0.22 15.55
N GLY A 137 10.66 1.22 16.40
CA GLY A 137 10.39 1.13 17.84
C GLY A 137 9.07 1.74 18.29
N MET A 138 8.20 2.12 17.35
CA MET A 138 6.97 2.88 17.63
C MET A 138 6.02 2.17 18.58
N LYS A 139 5.55 2.93 19.58
CA LYS A 139 4.48 2.51 20.49
C LYS A 139 3.37 3.54 20.50
N PRO A 140 2.11 3.12 20.68
CA PRO A 140 0.99 4.06 20.77
C PRO A 140 1.22 5.18 21.81
N THR A 141 1.85 4.84 22.94
CA THR A 141 2.17 5.79 24.03
C THR A 141 3.22 6.84 23.67
N GLU A 142 3.96 6.67 22.59
CA GLU A 142 4.92 7.65 22.06
C GLU A 142 4.27 8.70 21.16
N ILE A 143 3.00 8.49 20.83
CA ILE A 143 2.18 9.41 20.04
C ILE A 143 1.26 10.19 20.96
N ALA A 144 0.47 9.49 21.78
CA ALA A 144 -0.42 10.11 22.75
C ALA A 144 -0.63 9.18 23.95
N GLU A 145 -0.99 9.77 25.12
CA GLU A 145 -1.14 8.99 26.36
C GLU A 145 -2.26 7.95 26.30
N GLU A 146 -3.34 8.19 25.56
CA GLU A 146 -4.52 7.32 25.48
C GLU A 146 -4.96 7.05 24.04
N LEU A 147 -4.12 6.43 23.20
CA LEU A 147 -4.57 5.95 21.91
C LEU A 147 -5.41 4.67 22.08
N PRO A 148 -6.58 4.58 21.40
CA PRO A 148 -7.38 3.38 21.45
C PRO A 148 -6.66 2.24 20.72
N TYR A 149 -6.72 1.05 21.30
CA TYR A 149 -6.36 -0.16 20.56
C TYR A 149 -7.29 -0.32 19.34
N MET A 150 -6.71 -0.33 18.14
CA MET A 150 -7.44 -0.51 16.89
C MET A 150 -7.31 -1.98 16.44
N PRO A 151 -8.40 -2.75 16.51
CA PRO A 151 -8.35 -4.16 16.12
C PRO A 151 -8.27 -4.36 14.61
N ASN A 152 -7.44 -5.32 14.18
CA ASN A 152 -7.10 -5.57 12.77
C ASN A 152 -8.07 -6.52 12.01
N THR A 153 -9.09 -7.10 12.64
CA THR A 153 -9.97 -8.06 11.97
C THR A 153 -11.23 -7.43 11.37
N TYR A 154 -11.76 -8.01 10.28
CA TYR A 154 -12.96 -7.49 9.58
C TYR A 154 -14.22 -7.40 10.48
N ARG A 155 -14.43 -8.35 11.38
CA ARG A 155 -15.53 -8.27 12.39
C ARG A 155 -15.32 -7.14 13.39
N GLU A 156 -14.09 -6.84 13.70
CA GLU A 156 -13.67 -5.76 14.55
C GLU A 156 -13.69 -4.43 13.78
N LYS A 157 -13.47 -4.40 12.44
CA LYS A 157 -13.61 -3.19 11.61
C LYS A 157 -15.04 -2.62 11.62
N VAL A 158 -16.08 -3.46 11.61
CA VAL A 158 -17.48 -3.00 11.74
C VAL A 158 -17.77 -2.50 13.16
N ARG A 159 -17.19 -3.12 14.18
CA ARG A 159 -17.17 -2.57 15.56
C ARG A 159 -16.23 -1.37 15.65
N GLY A 160 -15.12 -1.37 14.92
CA GLY A 160 -14.11 -0.33 14.89
C GLY A 160 -14.62 1.01 14.41
N THR A 161 -15.52 1.06 13.42
CA THR A 161 -16.15 2.32 12.98
C THR A 161 -16.96 2.94 14.14
N LYS A 162 -17.65 2.12 14.91
CA LYS A 162 -18.35 2.58 16.13
C LYS A 162 -17.35 3.03 17.19
N THR A 163 -16.28 2.29 17.40
CA THR A 163 -15.21 2.61 18.35
C THR A 163 -14.46 3.87 17.96
N VAL A 164 -14.21 4.11 16.65
CA VAL A 164 -13.62 5.37 16.15
C VAL A 164 -14.56 6.55 16.40
N ILE A 165 -15.86 6.39 16.14
CA ILE A 165 -16.85 7.45 16.42
C ILE A 165 -16.97 7.71 17.93
N GLU A 166 -17.04 6.65 18.75
CA GLU A 166 -17.08 6.77 20.22
C GLU A 166 -15.79 7.40 20.76
N PHE A 167 -14.65 7.07 20.16
CA PHE A 167 -13.36 7.66 20.44
C PHE A 167 -13.33 9.16 20.07
N LEU A 168 -13.70 9.51 18.85
CA LEU A 168 -13.78 10.90 18.41
C LEU A 168 -14.77 11.70 19.29
N MET A 169 -15.90 11.11 19.65
CA MET A 169 -16.87 11.74 20.57
C MET A 169 -16.30 11.94 21.97
N LYS A 170 -15.54 10.97 22.52
CA LYS A 170 -14.89 11.11 23.83
C LYS A 170 -13.91 12.29 23.85
N TYR A 171 -13.19 12.51 22.76
CA TYR A 171 -12.18 13.57 22.66
C TYR A 171 -12.69 14.88 22.04
N MET A 172 -13.98 15.00 21.74
CA MET A 172 -14.56 16.30 21.39
C MET A 172 -14.49 17.33 22.53
N ASP A 173 -14.58 16.86 23.79
CA ASP A 173 -14.51 17.70 25.00
C ASP A 173 -13.11 17.64 25.67
N ASP A 174 -12.48 16.44 25.70
CA ASP A 174 -11.12 16.21 26.25
C ASP A 174 -10.16 15.83 25.10
N LYS A 175 -9.33 16.78 24.72
CA LYS A 175 -8.34 16.59 23.64
C LYS A 175 -7.25 15.63 24.09
N MET A 176 -6.82 14.77 23.19
CA MET A 176 -5.72 13.85 23.43
C MET A 176 -4.43 14.61 23.78
N ASP A 177 -3.71 14.18 24.80
CA ASP A 177 -2.38 14.71 25.08
C ASP A 177 -1.36 14.15 24.10
N ILE A 178 -0.88 14.99 23.17
CA ILE A 178 0.12 14.70 22.17
C ILE A 178 1.53 15.13 22.59
N THR A 179 1.75 15.41 23.86
CA THR A 179 3.10 15.74 24.40
C THR A 179 4.13 14.67 24.04
N PRO A 180 3.82 13.36 24.08
CA PRO A 180 4.78 12.35 23.63
C PRO A 180 5.21 12.53 22.16
N LEU A 181 4.30 12.79 21.25
CA LEU A 181 4.62 13.05 19.84
C LEU A 181 5.49 14.30 19.68
N ARG A 182 5.17 15.39 20.37
CA ARG A 182 5.96 16.62 20.35
C ARG A 182 7.38 16.39 20.85
N ASN A 183 7.53 15.71 21.98
CA ASN A 183 8.84 15.37 22.55
C ASN A 183 9.69 14.50 21.58
N ASN A 184 9.05 13.58 20.86
CA ASN A 184 9.75 12.76 19.89
C ASN A 184 10.09 13.56 18.62
N PHE A 185 9.22 14.47 18.18
CA PHE A 185 9.54 15.40 17.10
C PHE A 185 10.77 16.25 17.45
N GLU A 186 10.81 16.87 18.64
CA GLU A 186 11.94 17.68 19.11
C GLU A 186 13.27 16.91 19.21
N LYS A 187 13.22 15.61 19.54
CA LYS A 187 14.42 14.76 19.58
C LYS A 187 15.00 14.46 18.19
N ILE A 188 14.12 14.36 17.17
CA ILE A 188 14.49 13.95 15.81
C ILE A 188 14.76 15.17 14.93
N PHE A 189 13.99 16.25 15.11
CA PHE A 189 14.05 17.44 14.26
C PHE A 189 15.22 18.35 14.65
N ASP A 190 16.10 18.58 13.69
CA ASP A 190 17.23 19.51 13.80
C ASP A 190 16.96 20.72 12.91
N TYR A 191 16.55 21.83 13.53
CA TYR A 191 16.21 23.06 12.80
C TYR A 191 17.41 23.60 12.00
N GLU A 192 18.64 23.51 12.49
CA GLU A 192 19.81 24.01 11.78
C GLU A 192 20.10 23.19 10.51
N LYS A 193 20.02 21.87 10.60
CA LYS A 193 20.11 21.00 9.40
C LYS A 193 18.99 21.29 8.42
N PHE A 194 17.75 21.42 8.91
CA PHE A 194 16.59 21.78 8.09
C PHE A 194 16.80 23.11 7.38
N ARG A 195 17.20 24.15 8.10
CA ARG A 195 17.37 25.51 7.55
C ARG A 195 18.51 25.60 6.54
N GLN A 196 19.64 24.93 6.79
CA GLN A 196 20.82 24.93 5.92
C GLN A 196 20.69 24.01 4.70
N SER A 197 19.78 23.07 4.70
CA SER A 197 19.54 22.20 3.57
C SER A 197 19.20 23.00 2.30
N PRO A 198 19.70 22.60 1.12
CA PRO A 198 19.32 23.23 -0.15
C PRO A 198 17.89 22.87 -0.59
N ILE A 199 17.24 21.89 0.03
CA ILE A 199 15.93 21.37 -0.34
C ILE A 199 14.86 22.37 0.05
N ASN A 200 14.00 22.73 -0.90
CA ASN A 200 12.81 23.54 -0.66
C ASN A 200 11.76 22.75 0.11
N TYR A 201 11.01 23.43 0.98
CA TYR A 201 9.97 22.78 1.75
C TYR A 201 8.73 23.66 1.88
N ALA A 202 7.56 23.03 1.84
CA ALA A 202 6.33 23.66 2.29
C ALA A 202 5.38 22.62 2.89
N CYS A 203 4.57 23.04 3.87
CA CYS A 203 3.51 22.20 4.44
C CYS A 203 2.16 22.90 4.35
N MET A 204 1.11 22.11 4.15
CA MET A 204 -0.27 22.57 4.15
C MET A 204 -0.83 22.53 5.58
N THR A 205 -1.55 23.58 5.97
CA THR A 205 -2.34 23.66 7.19
C THR A 205 -3.74 24.16 6.87
N TYR A 206 -4.66 24.04 7.81
CA TYR A 206 -5.95 24.72 7.73
C TYR A 206 -6.03 25.81 8.81
N ASN A 207 -6.19 27.05 8.41
CA ASN A 207 -6.35 28.18 9.31
C ASN A 207 -7.82 28.22 9.78
N ASP A 208 -8.07 27.77 11.00
CA ASP A 208 -9.40 27.70 11.59
C ASP A 208 -9.97 29.09 11.92
N THR A 209 -9.11 30.08 12.16
CA THR A 209 -9.54 31.46 12.41
C THR A 209 -10.08 32.11 11.14
N LEU A 210 -9.41 31.89 10.01
CA LEU A 210 -9.77 32.44 8.69
C LEU A 210 -10.67 31.51 7.88
N GLN A 211 -10.82 30.24 8.29
CA GLN A 211 -11.60 29.19 7.62
C GLN A 211 -11.09 28.92 6.18
N GLU A 212 -9.78 28.85 6.01
CA GLU A 212 -9.13 28.60 4.70
C GLU A 212 -7.85 27.78 4.83
N GLY A 213 -7.46 27.10 3.73
CA GLY A 213 -6.17 26.45 3.62
C GLY A 213 -5.04 27.47 3.62
N GLN A 214 -4.00 27.23 4.42
CA GLN A 214 -2.81 28.07 4.49
C GLN A 214 -1.55 27.21 4.45
N ALA A 215 -0.68 27.48 3.48
CA ALA A 215 0.62 26.85 3.39
C ALA A 215 1.70 27.65 4.11
N PHE A 216 2.66 26.95 4.70
CA PHE A 216 3.90 27.53 5.21
C PHE A 216 5.07 27.04 4.40
N THR A 217 5.80 27.95 3.77
CA THR A 217 7.06 27.66 3.08
C THR A 217 8.24 27.66 4.04
N LYS A 218 9.35 27.05 3.65
CA LYS A 218 10.57 26.95 4.46
C LYS A 218 11.06 28.29 5.01
N ASP A 219 10.92 29.38 4.22
CA ASP A 219 11.36 30.72 4.63
C ASP A 219 10.49 31.34 5.73
N GLN A 220 9.27 30.88 5.88
CA GLN A 220 8.34 31.30 6.94
C GLN A 220 8.52 30.48 8.23
N ILE A 221 9.27 29.36 8.17
CA ILE A 221 9.56 28.50 9.30
C ILE A 221 10.87 28.95 9.94
N THR A 222 10.78 29.42 11.19
CA THR A 222 11.89 29.92 12.01
C THR A 222 12.17 28.97 13.16
N ALA A 223 13.28 29.16 13.86
CA ALA A 223 13.59 28.37 15.05
C ALA A 223 12.50 28.43 16.13
N ASP A 224 11.83 29.61 16.24
CA ASP A 224 10.80 29.85 17.26
C ASP A 224 9.45 29.22 16.91
N ASN A 225 9.15 28.96 15.62
CA ASN A 225 7.84 28.47 15.20
C ASN A 225 7.86 27.12 14.49
N ALA A 226 9.03 26.51 14.24
CA ALA A 226 9.16 25.30 13.43
C ALA A 226 8.31 24.14 13.97
N GLU A 227 8.38 23.85 15.26
CA GLU A 227 7.57 22.80 15.89
C GLU A 227 6.07 23.13 15.73
N SER A 228 5.67 24.35 16.09
CA SER A 228 4.26 24.75 16.04
C SER A 228 3.69 24.70 14.62
N VAL A 229 4.44 25.13 13.60
CA VAL A 229 3.99 25.11 12.20
C VAL A 229 3.85 23.68 11.68
N ILE A 230 4.88 22.84 11.89
CA ILE A 230 4.88 21.48 11.39
C ILE A 230 3.82 20.64 12.12
N MET A 231 3.71 20.78 13.45
CA MET A 231 2.66 20.14 14.25
C MET A 231 1.25 20.63 13.94
N ALA A 232 1.07 21.89 13.53
CA ALA A 232 -0.22 22.42 13.08
C ALA A 232 -0.73 21.67 11.86
N SER A 233 0.17 21.34 10.92
CA SER A 233 -0.18 20.51 9.76
C SER A 233 -0.72 19.14 10.14
N ALA A 234 -0.32 18.58 11.29
CA ALA A 234 -0.72 17.26 11.79
C ALA A 234 -1.76 17.32 12.92
N ALA A 235 -2.33 18.50 13.20
CA ALA A 235 -3.32 18.70 14.28
C ALA A 235 -4.72 18.22 13.86
N CYS A 236 -4.90 16.91 13.73
CA CYS A 236 -6.14 16.24 13.29
C CYS A 236 -7.24 16.38 14.35
N TYR A 237 -7.89 17.54 14.39
CA TYR A 237 -9.00 17.82 15.29
C TYR A 237 -10.24 16.94 14.92
N PRO A 238 -11.03 16.43 15.88
CA PRO A 238 -10.96 16.66 17.32
C PRO A 238 -9.99 15.73 18.07
N ALA A 239 -9.42 14.72 17.43
CA ALA A 239 -8.50 13.79 18.09
C ALA A 239 -7.27 14.53 18.65
N PHE A 240 -6.61 15.33 17.84
CA PHE A 240 -5.48 16.14 18.28
C PHE A 240 -5.89 17.60 18.53
N PRO A 241 -5.24 18.29 19.48
CA PRO A 241 -5.55 19.68 19.77
C PRO A 241 -5.16 20.59 18.60
N LYS A 242 -5.97 21.65 18.38
CA LYS A 242 -5.59 22.75 17.47
C LYS A 242 -4.33 23.45 17.97
N VAL A 243 -3.54 24.01 17.07
CA VAL A 243 -2.28 24.70 17.37
C VAL A 243 -2.47 26.20 17.16
N GLN A 244 -2.04 27.00 18.15
CA GLN A 244 -2.02 28.46 18.03
C GLN A 244 -0.65 28.93 17.51
N ILE A 245 -0.66 29.74 16.45
CA ILE A 245 0.52 30.40 15.90
C ILE A 245 0.21 31.90 15.79
N GLY A 246 0.86 32.72 16.62
CA GLY A 246 0.51 34.12 16.77
C GLY A 246 -0.94 34.28 17.23
N ASP A 247 -1.70 35.10 16.54
CA ASP A 247 -3.11 35.40 16.86
C ASP A 247 -4.10 34.45 16.16
N GLN A 248 -3.61 33.43 15.44
CA GLN A 248 -4.43 32.54 14.64
C GLN A 248 -4.35 31.09 15.14
N VAL A 249 -5.43 30.35 14.92
CA VAL A 249 -5.57 28.94 15.32
C VAL A 249 -5.57 28.08 14.07
N TYR A 250 -4.80 26.99 14.11
CA TYR A 250 -4.60 26.07 12.99
C TYR A 250 -4.97 24.65 13.37
N MET A 251 -5.34 23.87 12.37
CA MET A 251 -5.54 22.43 12.45
C MET A 251 -5.01 21.75 11.18
N ASP A 252 -5.16 20.42 11.12
CA ASP A 252 -4.59 19.57 10.09
C ASP A 252 -4.86 20.08 8.68
N GLY A 253 -3.82 20.08 7.86
CA GLY A 253 -3.89 20.52 6.46
C GLY A 253 -4.80 19.67 5.58
N GLY A 254 -5.12 18.44 6.00
CA GLY A 254 -6.06 17.56 5.31
C GLY A 254 -7.48 18.12 5.18
N TYR A 255 -7.82 19.13 5.98
CA TYR A 255 -9.09 19.87 5.82
C TYR A 255 -9.10 20.80 4.61
N ALA A 256 -7.92 21.13 4.05
CA ALA A 256 -7.78 21.95 2.87
C ALA A 256 -7.31 21.14 1.67
N ASP A 257 -6.13 20.54 1.78
CA ASP A 257 -5.49 19.74 0.73
C ASP A 257 -4.63 18.65 1.37
N ASN A 258 -5.08 17.41 1.24
CA ASN A 258 -4.40 16.29 1.85
C ASN A 258 -3.19 15.77 1.06
N VAL A 259 -3.12 16.07 -0.23
CA VAL A 259 -1.99 15.71 -1.11
C VAL A 259 -1.56 16.95 -1.87
N PRO A 260 -0.67 17.80 -1.30
CA PRO A 260 -0.45 19.19 -1.73
C PRO A 260 0.40 19.29 -3.01
N ILE A 261 -0.14 18.78 -4.12
CA ILE A 261 0.51 18.78 -5.45
C ILE A 261 0.66 20.21 -5.97
N GLU A 262 -0.42 21.01 -5.89
CA GLU A 262 -0.36 22.40 -6.36
C GLU A 262 0.65 23.24 -5.58
N LEU A 263 0.85 22.93 -4.29
CA LEU A 263 1.86 23.58 -3.48
C LEU A 263 3.29 23.26 -3.97
N LEU A 264 3.55 22.00 -4.40
CA LEU A 264 4.82 21.64 -5.03
C LEU A 264 5.04 22.44 -6.31
N LEU A 265 4.00 22.58 -7.16
CA LEU A 265 4.10 23.33 -8.40
C LEU A 265 4.37 24.82 -8.17
N GLN A 266 3.97 25.38 -7.00
CA GLN A 266 4.25 26.76 -6.61
C GLN A 266 5.70 26.93 -6.14
N ILE A 267 6.23 26.04 -5.30
CA ILE A 267 7.58 26.21 -4.74
C ILE A 267 8.69 25.66 -5.64
N GLN A 268 8.37 24.76 -6.58
CA GLN A 268 9.32 24.14 -7.51
C GLN A 268 8.69 23.93 -8.90
N PRO A 269 8.31 25.01 -9.60
CA PRO A 269 7.64 24.92 -10.91
C PRO A 269 8.52 24.28 -11.99
N GLU A 270 9.85 24.38 -11.86
CA GLU A 270 10.84 23.82 -12.77
C GLU A 270 11.10 22.32 -12.61
N ALA A 271 10.57 21.68 -11.56
CA ALA A 271 10.74 20.24 -11.38
C ALA A 271 10.33 19.46 -12.63
N SER A 272 11.28 18.72 -13.20
CA SER A 272 11.07 17.88 -14.38
C SER A 272 10.50 16.50 -14.04
N GLU A 273 10.76 16.02 -12.84
CA GLU A 273 10.21 14.81 -12.27
C GLU A 273 9.47 15.13 -10.97
N ARG A 274 8.23 14.69 -10.88
CA ARG A 274 7.36 14.87 -9.71
C ARG A 274 6.87 13.54 -9.23
N VAL A 275 7.20 13.20 -7.99
CA VAL A 275 6.76 11.97 -7.32
C VAL A 275 5.72 12.34 -6.27
N VAL A 276 4.59 11.70 -6.33
CA VAL A 276 3.48 11.87 -5.39
C VAL A 276 3.31 10.54 -4.62
N ILE A 277 3.47 10.58 -3.31
CA ILE A 277 3.14 9.45 -2.46
C ILE A 277 1.82 9.74 -1.75
N ASP A 278 0.78 9.06 -2.18
CA ASP A 278 -0.56 9.16 -1.63
C ASP A 278 -0.88 7.88 -0.83
N ILE A 279 -0.95 7.99 0.49
CA ILE A 279 -1.16 6.87 1.43
C ILE A 279 -2.63 6.67 1.83
N HIS A 280 -3.57 7.14 1.03
CA HIS A 280 -4.99 6.83 1.18
C HIS A 280 -5.27 5.35 0.86
N ASN A 281 -6.51 4.94 1.11
CA ASN A 281 -6.94 3.63 0.65
C ASN A 281 -6.89 3.61 -0.88
N PRO A 282 -6.39 2.50 -1.48
CA PRO A 282 -6.33 2.38 -2.92
C PRO A 282 -7.69 2.51 -3.64
N GLN A 283 -8.81 2.45 -2.92
CA GLN A 283 -10.17 2.64 -3.45
C GLN A 283 -10.63 4.11 -3.42
N ASP A 284 -9.84 4.99 -2.79
CA ASP A 284 -10.15 6.41 -2.74
C ASP A 284 -9.83 7.07 -4.09
N PRO A 285 -10.50 8.15 -4.46
CA PRO A 285 -10.23 8.85 -5.71
C PRO A 285 -8.80 9.36 -5.78
N ILE A 286 -8.20 9.29 -6.97
CA ILE A 286 -6.89 9.91 -7.25
C ILE A 286 -6.98 11.41 -6.94
N PRO A 287 -5.94 12.02 -6.32
CA PRO A 287 -5.94 13.45 -6.02
C PRO A 287 -6.29 14.31 -7.24
N PRO A 288 -7.19 15.30 -7.12
CA PRO A 288 -7.66 16.08 -8.28
C PRO A 288 -6.56 16.84 -9.03
N ALA A 289 -5.49 17.20 -8.34
CA ALA A 289 -4.34 17.90 -8.92
C ALA A 289 -3.31 16.95 -9.58
N TYR A 290 -3.50 15.64 -9.48
CA TYR A 290 -2.63 14.66 -10.14
C TYR A 290 -2.70 14.79 -11.66
N ARG A 291 -1.56 14.64 -12.32
CA ARG A 291 -1.42 14.69 -13.77
C ARG A 291 -0.60 13.50 -14.24
N GLU A 292 -0.87 13.00 -15.45
CA GLU A 292 -0.21 11.85 -16.04
C GLU A 292 1.33 12.00 -16.20
N ASP A 293 1.85 13.22 -16.17
CA ASP A 293 3.29 13.50 -16.19
C ASP A 293 3.96 13.34 -14.81
N MET A 294 3.21 12.97 -13.77
CA MET A 294 3.69 12.73 -12.42
C MET A 294 3.78 11.23 -12.13
N LYS A 295 4.69 10.85 -11.26
CA LYS A 295 4.79 9.48 -10.74
C LYS A 295 3.94 9.37 -9.48
N LEU A 296 2.91 8.54 -9.52
CA LEU A 296 2.06 8.27 -8.37
C LEU A 296 2.44 6.93 -7.72
N ILE A 297 2.84 6.98 -6.47
CA ILE A 297 3.10 5.80 -5.63
C ILE A 297 1.98 5.74 -4.60
N GLN A 298 1.22 4.65 -4.63
CA GLN A 298 0.13 4.37 -3.68
C GLN A 298 0.28 2.95 -3.13
N PRO A 299 -0.14 2.69 -1.88
CA PRO A 299 -0.20 1.32 -1.36
C PRO A 299 -1.03 0.41 -2.26
N LEU A 300 -0.46 -0.72 -2.69
CA LEU A 300 -1.15 -1.70 -3.54
C LEU A 300 -2.24 -2.45 -2.77
N ILE A 301 -2.03 -2.64 -1.49
CA ILE A 301 -3.00 -3.22 -0.56
C ILE A 301 -3.39 -2.17 0.49
N ASN A 302 -4.56 -2.36 1.08
CA ASN A 302 -5.08 -1.43 2.08
C ASN A 302 -4.05 -1.21 3.22
N PRO A 303 -3.54 0.03 3.38
CA PRO A 303 -2.51 0.34 4.38
C PRO A 303 -3.07 0.41 5.83
N GLY A 304 -4.29 -0.05 6.07
CA GLY A 304 -4.86 -0.11 7.41
C GLY A 304 -5.42 1.22 7.93
N ASN A 305 -5.41 1.36 9.25
CA ASN A 305 -6.03 2.50 9.93
C ASN A 305 -5.02 3.61 10.24
N SER A 306 -5.37 4.85 9.94
CA SER A 306 -4.55 6.05 10.24
C SER A 306 -4.26 6.28 11.73
N LEU A 307 -5.00 5.64 12.63
CA LEU A 307 -4.81 5.74 14.09
C LEU A 307 -4.18 4.47 14.71
N ASP A 308 -3.78 3.50 13.90
CA ASP A 308 -3.09 2.30 14.40
C ASP A 308 -1.57 2.53 14.46
N PHE A 309 -1.11 3.02 15.58
CA PHE A 309 0.32 3.25 15.86
C PHE A 309 0.99 2.06 16.56
N SER A 310 0.49 0.84 16.35
CA SER A 310 1.15 -0.35 16.88
C SER A 310 2.47 -0.64 16.12
N GLU A 311 3.45 -1.19 16.85
CA GLU A 311 4.77 -1.54 16.30
C GLU A 311 4.65 -2.44 15.05
N ASN A 312 3.83 -3.47 15.11
CA ASN A 312 3.63 -4.39 13.98
C ASN A 312 3.06 -3.68 12.75
N HIS A 313 2.12 -2.75 12.95
CA HIS A 313 1.52 -1.99 11.85
C HIS A 313 2.52 -1.00 11.25
N ALA A 314 3.23 -0.27 12.09
CA ALA A 314 4.28 0.66 11.67
C ALA A 314 5.37 -0.04 10.84
N MET A 315 5.85 -1.19 11.34
CA MET A 315 6.85 -2.01 10.66
C MET A 315 6.35 -2.56 9.32
N SER A 316 5.10 -3.07 9.28
CA SER A 316 4.49 -3.55 8.04
C SER A 316 4.38 -2.44 7.00
N LEU A 317 3.94 -1.24 7.38
CA LEU A 317 3.84 -0.08 6.48
C LEU A 317 5.22 0.40 5.99
N TYR A 318 6.21 0.39 6.85
CA TYR A 318 7.59 0.74 6.46
C TYR A 318 8.12 -0.24 5.40
N HIS A 319 7.98 -1.55 5.63
CA HIS A 319 8.38 -2.55 4.63
C HIS A 319 7.56 -2.43 3.35
N GLN A 320 6.25 -2.21 3.46
CA GLN A 320 5.39 -2.01 2.29
C GLN A 320 5.86 -0.82 1.44
N GLY A 321 6.11 0.33 2.06
CA GLY A 321 6.59 1.52 1.36
C GLY A 321 7.94 1.30 0.67
N TYR A 322 8.85 0.59 1.32
CA TYR A 322 10.15 0.23 0.72
C TYR A 322 9.98 -0.71 -0.47
N LEU A 323 9.32 -1.85 -0.29
CA LEU A 323 9.19 -2.88 -1.33
C LEU A 323 8.40 -2.39 -2.54
N GLU A 324 7.30 -1.67 -2.32
CA GLU A 324 6.48 -1.13 -3.41
C GLU A 324 7.19 -0.03 -4.19
N THR A 325 7.97 0.83 -3.51
CA THR A 325 8.81 1.82 -4.18
C THR A 325 9.91 1.14 -5.01
N MET A 326 10.56 0.11 -4.49
CA MET A 326 11.56 -0.66 -5.24
C MET A 326 10.96 -1.33 -6.48
N LYS A 327 9.73 -1.88 -6.38
CA LYS A 327 8.99 -2.41 -7.54
C LYS A 327 8.64 -1.32 -8.53
N TYR A 328 8.14 -0.18 -8.05
CA TYR A 328 7.80 0.97 -8.89
C TYR A 328 8.96 1.43 -9.78
N TYR A 329 10.18 1.40 -9.24
CA TYR A 329 11.40 1.73 -9.96
C TYR A 329 12.06 0.54 -10.66
N GLY A 330 11.37 -0.58 -10.83
CA GLY A 330 11.84 -1.75 -11.58
C GLY A 330 13.08 -2.42 -10.97
N LYS A 331 13.23 -2.38 -9.64
CA LYS A 331 14.37 -3.01 -8.95
C LYS A 331 14.05 -4.38 -8.39
N LEU A 332 12.79 -4.63 -8.11
CA LEU A 332 12.30 -5.91 -7.64
C LEU A 332 11.13 -6.36 -8.50
N PRO A 333 11.05 -7.64 -8.88
CA PRO A 333 9.91 -8.19 -9.61
C PRO A 333 8.72 -8.48 -8.69
N GLY A 334 7.55 -8.67 -9.32
CA GLY A 334 6.27 -8.98 -8.68
C GLY A 334 5.24 -7.86 -8.85
N TYR A 335 4.02 -8.14 -8.44
CA TYR A 335 2.90 -7.20 -8.49
C TYR A 335 2.40 -6.87 -7.07
N LEU A 336 1.57 -7.71 -6.46
CA LEU A 336 1.16 -7.57 -5.04
C LEU A 336 2.26 -8.07 -4.10
N PHE A 337 2.85 -9.21 -4.43
CA PHE A 337 3.99 -9.76 -3.72
C PHE A 337 5.29 -9.20 -4.28
N THR A 338 6.39 -9.41 -3.57
CA THR A 338 7.70 -8.96 -4.00
C THR A 338 8.68 -10.11 -3.95
N TYR A 339 9.45 -10.28 -5.04
CA TYR A 339 10.43 -11.34 -5.15
C TYR A 339 11.83 -10.80 -5.26
N THR A 340 12.85 -11.63 -4.93
CA THR A 340 14.24 -11.24 -5.10
C THR A 340 14.53 -11.04 -6.59
N ARG A 341 15.44 -10.14 -6.90
CA ARG A 341 15.77 -9.82 -8.30
C ARG A 341 16.30 -11.03 -9.05
N ASP A 342 17.08 -11.86 -8.37
CA ASP A 342 17.72 -13.04 -8.96
C ASP A 342 16.72 -14.13 -9.36
N ASP A 343 15.46 -14.03 -8.88
CA ASP A 343 14.37 -14.95 -9.23
C ASP A 343 13.71 -14.64 -10.57
N TRP A 344 14.02 -13.51 -11.22
CA TRP A 344 13.38 -13.16 -12.49
C TRP A 344 13.49 -14.25 -13.56
N PRO A 345 14.65 -14.90 -13.77
CA PRO A 345 14.74 -16.02 -14.73
C PRO A 345 13.80 -17.20 -14.40
N LEU A 346 13.56 -17.48 -13.10
CA LEU A 346 12.60 -18.51 -12.69
C LEU A 346 11.16 -18.07 -12.95
N ILE A 347 10.85 -16.80 -12.70
CA ILE A 347 9.53 -16.22 -13.01
C ILE A 347 9.23 -16.38 -14.50
N GLU A 348 10.16 -16.01 -15.39
CA GLU A 348 10.00 -16.18 -16.84
C GLU A 348 9.83 -17.66 -17.25
N VAL A 349 10.50 -18.58 -16.59
CA VAL A 349 10.33 -20.04 -16.84
C VAL A 349 8.92 -20.46 -16.45
N VAL A 350 8.40 -20.00 -15.33
CA VAL A 350 7.04 -20.31 -14.86
C VAL A 350 5.99 -19.71 -15.80
N GLU A 351 6.18 -18.47 -16.26
CA GLU A 351 5.33 -17.82 -17.26
C GLU A 351 5.22 -18.67 -18.54
N LYS A 352 6.37 -19.05 -19.11
CA LYS A 352 6.44 -19.90 -20.31
C LYS A 352 5.85 -21.30 -20.07
N TYR A 353 6.09 -21.88 -18.89
CA TYR A 353 5.52 -23.16 -18.53
C TYR A 353 4.00 -23.10 -18.52
N LEU A 354 3.42 -22.12 -17.84
CA LEU A 354 1.97 -21.96 -17.76
C LEU A 354 1.36 -21.69 -19.13
N GLN A 355 1.96 -20.83 -19.94
CA GLN A 355 1.54 -20.60 -21.32
C GLN A 355 1.50 -21.90 -22.12
N ASN A 356 2.59 -22.66 -22.10
CA ASN A 356 2.68 -23.96 -22.81
C ASN A 356 1.63 -24.96 -22.32
N GLN A 357 1.37 -25.04 -21.01
CA GLN A 357 0.34 -25.93 -20.46
C GLN A 357 -1.06 -25.54 -20.92
N MET A 358 -1.37 -24.25 -20.99
CA MET A 358 -2.64 -23.77 -21.51
C MET A 358 -2.82 -24.13 -22.98
N GLU A 359 -1.79 -23.91 -23.82
CA GLU A 359 -1.80 -24.24 -25.24
C GLU A 359 -1.94 -25.74 -25.50
N LEU A 360 -1.13 -26.59 -24.85
CA LEU A 360 -1.17 -28.04 -24.98
C LEU A 360 -2.52 -28.66 -24.60
N ASN A 361 -3.15 -28.10 -23.59
CA ASN A 361 -4.46 -28.56 -23.12
C ASN A 361 -5.63 -27.84 -23.81
N GLN A 362 -5.35 -26.97 -24.77
CA GLN A 362 -6.36 -26.16 -25.49
C GLN A 362 -7.25 -25.35 -24.53
N VAL A 363 -6.66 -24.85 -23.45
CA VAL A 363 -7.36 -24.01 -22.47
C VAL A 363 -7.35 -22.59 -22.98
N VAL A 364 -8.52 -22.04 -23.23
CA VAL A 364 -8.72 -20.62 -23.53
C VAL A 364 -9.29 -19.97 -22.27
N LEU A 365 -8.50 -19.14 -21.62
CA LEU A 365 -8.95 -18.40 -20.46
C LEU A 365 -9.95 -17.32 -20.93
N PRO A 366 -11.11 -17.20 -20.28
CA PRO A 366 -12.13 -16.20 -20.63
C PRO A 366 -11.76 -14.82 -20.01
N ILE A 367 -10.51 -14.44 -20.06
CA ILE A 367 -9.97 -13.24 -19.43
C ILE A 367 -9.18 -12.48 -20.49
N SER A 368 -9.43 -11.17 -20.62
CA SER A 368 -8.57 -10.22 -21.33
C SER A 368 -7.78 -9.39 -20.31
N ASP A 369 -6.61 -8.91 -20.67
CA ASP A 369 -5.68 -8.17 -19.80
C ASP A 369 -6.37 -7.07 -18.96
N GLN A 370 -7.34 -6.36 -19.52
CA GLN A 370 -8.10 -5.31 -18.81
C GLN A 370 -9.14 -5.84 -17.82
N ILE A 371 -9.71 -7.04 -18.05
CA ILE A 371 -10.73 -7.63 -17.16
C ILE A 371 -10.04 -8.32 -15.98
N GLU A 372 -8.83 -8.80 -16.15
CA GLU A 372 -8.06 -9.49 -15.11
C GLU A 372 -7.89 -8.64 -13.86
N ASP A 373 -7.39 -7.43 -13.99
CA ASP A 373 -7.04 -6.60 -12.85
C ASP A 373 -8.26 -6.22 -12.01
N HIS A 374 -9.34 -5.75 -12.64
CA HIS A 374 -10.56 -5.40 -11.91
C HIS A 374 -11.29 -6.60 -11.32
N ALA A 375 -11.32 -7.72 -12.03
CA ALA A 375 -11.99 -8.92 -11.55
C ALA A 375 -11.20 -9.61 -10.41
N LEU A 376 -9.87 -9.66 -10.50
CA LEU A 376 -8.97 -10.14 -9.46
C LEU A 376 -9.05 -9.23 -8.23
N ALA A 377 -8.97 -7.92 -8.43
CA ALA A 377 -9.09 -6.94 -7.38
C ALA A 377 -10.41 -7.06 -6.63
N ALA A 378 -11.53 -7.20 -7.34
CA ALA A 378 -12.84 -7.39 -6.74
C ALA A 378 -12.98 -8.73 -6.00
N LEU A 379 -12.30 -9.79 -6.48
CA LEU A 379 -12.30 -11.10 -5.81
C LEU A 379 -11.50 -11.09 -4.52
N LEU A 380 -10.35 -10.45 -4.53
CA LEU A 380 -9.32 -10.57 -3.50
C LEU A 380 -9.18 -9.31 -2.62
N GLY A 381 -9.87 -8.22 -2.99
CA GLY A 381 -9.96 -7.01 -2.16
C GLY A 381 -8.75 -6.08 -2.22
N TYR A 382 -8.01 -6.10 -3.34
CA TYR A 382 -6.98 -5.10 -3.61
C TYR A 382 -7.43 -4.11 -4.69
N THR A 383 -6.61 -3.09 -4.97
CA THR A 383 -6.87 -2.14 -6.07
C THR A 383 -5.97 -2.45 -7.26
N PRO A 384 -6.52 -2.48 -8.49
CA PRO A 384 -5.70 -2.60 -9.68
C PRO A 384 -4.70 -1.44 -9.76
N PHE A 385 -3.46 -1.77 -10.06
CA PHE A 385 -2.38 -0.83 -10.21
C PHE A 385 -1.50 -1.25 -11.39
N GLU A 386 -1.18 -0.31 -12.27
CA GLU A 386 -0.23 -0.55 -13.35
C GLU A 386 1.18 -0.19 -12.88
N LEU A 387 2.03 -1.20 -12.79
CA LEU A 387 3.47 -1.00 -12.59
C LEU A 387 4.12 -0.80 -13.94
N ASP A 388 4.50 0.44 -14.23
CA ASP A 388 5.27 0.78 -15.44
C ASP A 388 6.76 0.47 -15.21
N ASN A 389 7.11 -0.80 -15.30
CA ASN A 389 8.49 -1.27 -15.16
C ASN A 389 8.81 -2.43 -16.11
N GLU A 390 10.10 -2.78 -16.25
CA GLU A 390 10.60 -3.80 -17.17
C GLU A 390 10.03 -5.21 -16.92
N TYR A 391 9.52 -5.50 -15.72
CA TYR A 391 8.96 -6.80 -15.37
C TYR A 391 7.48 -6.93 -15.76
N SER A 392 6.73 -5.82 -15.75
CA SER A 392 5.27 -5.83 -15.96
C SER A 392 4.86 -6.30 -17.35
N GLU A 393 5.64 -5.98 -18.40
CA GLU A 393 5.35 -6.36 -19.79
C GLU A 393 5.31 -7.88 -20.04
N SER A 394 6.04 -8.66 -19.24
CA SER A 394 6.14 -10.12 -19.38
C SER A 394 5.43 -10.90 -18.26
N TYR A 395 4.75 -10.21 -17.35
CA TYR A 395 4.18 -10.79 -16.14
C TYR A 395 2.67 -11.02 -16.30
N HIS A 396 2.27 -11.98 -17.16
CA HIS A 396 0.88 -12.25 -17.48
C HIS A 396 0.22 -13.24 -16.51
N TYR A 397 0.81 -14.43 -16.34
CA TYR A 397 0.31 -15.44 -15.39
C TYR A 397 0.73 -15.14 -13.96
N GLY A 398 1.78 -14.35 -13.75
CA GLY A 398 2.27 -13.97 -12.42
C GLY A 398 1.21 -13.32 -11.55
N LYS A 399 0.36 -12.46 -12.12
CA LYS A 399 -0.77 -11.87 -11.38
C LYS A 399 -1.76 -12.94 -10.88
N LEU A 400 -2.01 -14.00 -11.68
CA LEU A 400 -2.86 -15.12 -11.27
C LEU A 400 -2.17 -15.99 -10.21
N VAL A 401 -0.85 -16.18 -10.32
CA VAL A 401 -0.04 -16.87 -9.31
C VAL A 401 -0.09 -16.11 -7.98
N GLU A 402 0.05 -14.80 -8.01
CA GLU A 402 -0.05 -13.94 -6.82
C GLU A 402 -1.46 -13.92 -6.23
N ALA A 403 -2.48 -13.98 -7.07
CA ALA A 403 -3.86 -14.13 -6.62
C ALA A 403 -4.10 -15.45 -5.88
N LEU A 404 -3.43 -16.55 -6.31
CA LEU A 404 -3.40 -17.79 -5.56
C LEU A 404 -2.67 -17.64 -4.22
N GLY A 405 -1.62 -16.83 -4.15
CA GLY A 405 -0.93 -16.48 -2.90
C GLY A 405 -1.86 -15.79 -1.90
N LEU A 406 -2.68 -14.83 -2.36
CA LEU A 406 -3.70 -14.22 -1.49
C LEU A 406 -4.75 -15.23 -1.04
N LEU A 407 -5.19 -16.14 -1.92
CA LEU A 407 -6.10 -17.22 -1.58
C LEU A 407 -5.48 -18.16 -0.54
N ALA A 408 -4.18 -18.44 -0.65
CA ALA A 408 -3.38 -19.22 0.30
C ALA A 408 -3.06 -18.46 1.60
N ARG A 409 -3.50 -17.18 1.71
CA ARG A 409 -3.21 -16.30 2.85
C ARG A 409 -1.71 -16.11 3.07
N MET A 410 -0.96 -16.03 1.99
CA MET A 410 0.43 -15.58 2.05
C MET A 410 0.49 -14.10 2.45
N GLU A 411 1.57 -13.68 3.09
CA GLU A 411 1.77 -12.29 3.52
C GLU A 411 2.28 -11.44 2.33
N PRO A 412 1.55 -10.43 1.85
CA PRO A 412 1.99 -9.65 0.69
C PRO A 412 3.19 -8.74 1.00
N VAL A 413 3.32 -8.28 2.25
CA VAL A 413 4.39 -7.36 2.66
C VAL A 413 5.61 -8.15 3.13
N ALA A 414 6.19 -8.93 2.22
CA ALA A 414 7.41 -9.70 2.46
C ALA A 414 8.23 -9.80 1.16
N LEU A 415 9.53 -9.99 1.31
CA LEU A 415 10.42 -10.33 0.19
C LEU A 415 10.60 -11.84 0.15
N TYR A 416 10.20 -12.45 -0.94
CA TYR A 416 10.26 -13.90 -1.13
C TYR A 416 11.36 -14.30 -2.11
N SER A 417 11.98 -15.47 -1.90
CA SER A 417 12.45 -16.28 -3.02
C SER A 417 11.22 -16.80 -3.77
N TYR A 418 11.17 -16.64 -5.09
CA TYR A 418 10.02 -17.06 -5.89
C TYR A 418 9.78 -18.58 -5.82
N ARG A 419 10.85 -19.34 -5.70
CA ARG A 419 10.78 -20.80 -5.52
C ARG A 419 10.08 -21.16 -4.21
N ASP A 420 10.53 -20.57 -3.10
CA ASP A 420 9.95 -20.84 -1.77
C ASP A 420 8.49 -20.38 -1.71
N TYR A 421 8.20 -19.21 -2.31
CA TYR A 421 6.85 -18.72 -2.46
C TYR A 421 5.93 -19.72 -3.17
N LEU A 422 6.34 -20.28 -4.33
CA LEU A 422 5.54 -21.27 -5.06
C LEU A 422 5.29 -22.53 -4.25
N VAL A 423 6.32 -23.04 -3.57
CA VAL A 423 6.23 -24.25 -2.74
C VAL A 423 5.30 -24.01 -1.54
N GLU A 424 5.51 -22.93 -0.80
CA GLU A 424 4.68 -22.59 0.36
C GLU A 424 3.23 -22.32 -0.04
N MET A 425 3.02 -21.53 -1.07
CA MET A 425 1.70 -21.24 -1.61
C MET A 425 0.93 -22.51 -1.96
N THR A 426 1.53 -23.41 -2.73
CA THR A 426 0.86 -24.66 -3.15
C THR A 426 0.58 -25.59 -1.98
N ASN A 427 1.46 -25.65 -0.98
CA ASN A 427 1.21 -26.40 0.25
C ASN A 427 0.00 -25.84 1.01
N ARG A 428 -0.05 -24.53 1.25
CA ARG A 428 -1.20 -23.86 1.93
C ARG A 428 -2.50 -24.00 1.15
N LEU A 429 -2.46 -23.91 -0.19
CA LEU A 429 -3.64 -24.12 -1.03
C LEU A 429 -4.19 -25.56 -0.89
N SER A 430 -3.32 -26.56 -0.76
CA SER A 430 -3.73 -27.97 -0.59
C SER A 430 -4.49 -28.23 0.72
N GLU A 431 -4.28 -27.39 1.74
CA GLU A 431 -4.94 -27.45 3.05
C GLU A 431 -6.33 -26.79 3.07
N LEU A 432 -6.66 -26.01 2.02
CA LEU A 432 -7.95 -25.33 1.97
C LEU A 432 -9.12 -26.31 1.93
N THR A 433 -10.09 -26.11 2.80
CA THR A 433 -11.31 -26.89 2.90
C THR A 433 -12.53 -26.06 2.53
N LEU A 434 -13.53 -26.71 1.92
CA LEU A 434 -14.82 -26.07 1.65
C LEU A 434 -15.71 -26.17 2.91
N THR A 435 -16.35 -25.06 3.29
CA THR A 435 -17.13 -24.97 4.54
C THR A 435 -18.43 -25.79 4.54
N LYS A 436 -18.91 -26.24 3.37
CA LYS A 436 -20.10 -27.09 3.24
C LYS A 436 -19.83 -28.13 2.16
N THR A 437 -19.52 -29.35 2.52
CA THR A 437 -19.31 -30.41 1.56
C THR A 437 -19.99 -31.73 1.91
N ASN A 438 -20.99 -32.06 1.08
CA ASN A 438 -21.03 -33.39 0.48
C ASN A 438 -20.88 -33.17 -1.02
N GLU A 439 -19.72 -33.48 -1.58
CA GLU A 439 -19.37 -33.28 -3.00
C GLU A 439 -20.26 -34.08 -3.96
N SER A 440 -21.06 -35.02 -3.43
CA SER A 440 -21.93 -35.92 -4.20
C SER A 440 -23.29 -35.32 -4.58
N ASP A 441 -23.76 -34.24 -3.92
CA ASP A 441 -25.16 -33.81 -4.00
C ASP A 441 -25.40 -32.47 -4.71
N TYR A 442 -24.35 -31.87 -5.28
CA TYR A 442 -24.50 -30.56 -5.88
C TYR A 442 -25.11 -30.61 -7.30
N LYS A 443 -26.33 -30.18 -7.41
CA LYS A 443 -26.78 -29.58 -8.67
C LYS A 443 -25.98 -28.29 -8.85
N MET A 444 -25.10 -28.24 -9.84
CA MET A 444 -24.10 -27.18 -10.06
C MET A 444 -24.64 -25.77 -9.97
N VAL A 445 -25.92 -25.53 -10.27
CA VAL A 445 -26.58 -24.22 -10.19
C VAL A 445 -26.79 -23.76 -8.73
N GLU A 446 -27.04 -24.68 -7.80
CA GLU A 446 -27.22 -24.35 -6.38
C GLU A 446 -25.86 -24.10 -5.69
N VAL A 447 -24.79 -24.69 -6.20
CA VAL A 447 -23.42 -24.50 -5.70
C VAL A 447 -22.96 -23.08 -5.92
N PHE A 448 -23.12 -22.54 -7.13
CA PHE A 448 -22.68 -21.18 -7.47
C PHE A 448 -23.41 -20.07 -6.71
N SER A 449 -24.63 -20.34 -6.21
CA SER A 449 -25.40 -19.35 -5.44
C SER A 449 -25.09 -19.33 -3.94
N ASN A 450 -24.45 -20.38 -3.40
CA ASN A 450 -24.25 -20.57 -1.97
C ASN A 450 -22.78 -20.56 -1.52
N LEU A 451 -21.81 -20.60 -2.45
CA LEU A 451 -20.39 -20.52 -2.15
C LEU A 451 -19.94 -19.06 -1.98
N LYS A 452 -19.04 -18.85 -1.05
CA LYS A 452 -18.27 -17.62 -0.99
C LYS A 452 -17.41 -17.51 -2.26
N ARG A 453 -17.16 -16.30 -2.73
CA ARG A 453 -16.34 -16.08 -3.94
C ARG A 453 -14.97 -16.75 -3.85
N GLU A 454 -14.37 -16.76 -2.67
CA GLU A 454 -13.06 -17.38 -2.37
C GLU A 454 -13.08 -18.91 -2.44
N GLU A 455 -14.23 -19.55 -2.24
CA GLU A 455 -14.37 -21.02 -2.25
C GLU A 455 -14.51 -21.59 -3.68
N LEU A 456 -14.87 -20.76 -4.64
CA LEU A 456 -15.12 -21.19 -6.01
C LEU A 456 -13.85 -21.69 -6.73
N PRO A 457 -12.70 -21.00 -6.66
CA PRO A 457 -11.43 -21.53 -7.22
C PRO A 457 -11.06 -22.89 -6.62
N VAL A 458 -11.27 -23.09 -5.31
CA VAL A 458 -10.98 -24.37 -4.60
C VAL A 458 -11.85 -25.50 -5.14
N LEU A 459 -13.16 -25.26 -5.32
CA LEU A 459 -14.06 -26.25 -5.90
C LEU A 459 -13.66 -26.59 -7.33
N LEU A 460 -13.40 -25.58 -8.16
CA LEU A 460 -13.05 -25.79 -9.56
C LEU A 460 -11.73 -26.54 -9.70
N HIS A 461 -10.73 -26.23 -8.88
CA HIS A 461 -9.46 -26.96 -8.85
C HIS A 461 -9.69 -28.47 -8.53
N ARG A 462 -10.50 -28.79 -7.51
CA ARG A 462 -10.85 -30.18 -7.18
C ARG A 462 -11.57 -30.90 -8.32
N LEU A 463 -12.42 -30.20 -9.07
CA LEU A 463 -13.05 -30.75 -10.27
C LEU A 463 -12.05 -31.05 -11.38
N LEU A 464 -11.03 -30.19 -11.57
CA LEU A 464 -9.93 -30.44 -12.51
C LEU A 464 -9.12 -31.68 -12.11
N VAL A 465 -8.70 -31.75 -10.85
CA VAL A 465 -7.94 -32.92 -10.33
C VAL A 465 -8.74 -34.18 -10.54
N ARG A 466 -10.03 -34.21 -10.16
CA ARG A 466 -10.90 -35.37 -10.30
C ARG A 466 -11.09 -35.81 -11.75
N ASN A 467 -11.13 -34.85 -12.69
CA ASN A 467 -11.38 -35.11 -14.10
C ASN A 467 -10.10 -35.03 -14.96
N GLN A 468 -8.92 -35.24 -14.34
CA GLN A 468 -7.62 -35.32 -15.03
C GLN A 468 -7.36 -34.10 -15.93
N GLY A 469 -7.54 -32.89 -15.39
CA GLY A 469 -7.24 -31.61 -16.05
C GLY A 469 -8.32 -31.12 -17.02
N LYS A 470 -9.53 -31.69 -17.02
CA LYS A 470 -10.63 -31.25 -17.88
C LYS A 470 -11.87 -30.87 -17.06
N PHE A 471 -12.47 -29.74 -17.35
CA PHE A 471 -13.74 -29.41 -16.72
C PHE A 471 -14.91 -30.21 -17.28
N PRO A 472 -15.92 -30.54 -16.47
CA PRO A 472 -17.21 -31.01 -16.94
C PRO A 472 -17.87 -29.99 -17.89
N SER A 473 -18.63 -30.49 -18.86
CA SER A 473 -19.35 -29.62 -19.83
C SER A 473 -20.28 -28.58 -19.19
N THR A 474 -20.70 -28.79 -17.98
CA THR A 474 -21.49 -27.85 -17.18
C THR A 474 -20.69 -26.64 -16.72
N VAL A 475 -19.41 -26.80 -16.37
CA VAL A 475 -18.49 -25.69 -16.04
C VAL A 475 -18.15 -24.91 -17.30
N GLU A 476 -17.82 -25.61 -18.41
CA GLU A 476 -17.49 -24.98 -19.68
C GLU A 476 -18.60 -24.04 -20.20
N LYS A 477 -19.86 -24.39 -19.97
CA LYS A 477 -21.01 -23.54 -20.35
C LYS A 477 -21.15 -22.25 -19.56
N VAL A 478 -20.51 -22.13 -18.41
CA VAL A 478 -20.63 -20.97 -17.51
C VAL A 478 -19.31 -20.26 -17.27
N LYS A 479 -18.22 -20.67 -17.90
CA LYS A 479 -16.86 -20.15 -17.69
C LYS A 479 -16.80 -18.61 -17.82
N ASP A 480 -17.51 -18.03 -18.79
CA ASP A 480 -17.57 -16.58 -18.99
C ASP A 480 -18.28 -15.81 -17.86
N ARG A 481 -18.96 -16.52 -16.96
CA ARG A 481 -19.57 -15.93 -15.74
C ARG A 481 -18.68 -16.04 -14.51
N ILE A 482 -17.63 -16.84 -14.59
CA ILE A 482 -16.70 -17.13 -13.49
C ILE A 482 -15.23 -17.07 -13.99
N PRO A 483 -14.88 -16.09 -14.82
CA PRO A 483 -13.62 -16.10 -15.59
C PRO A 483 -12.39 -16.23 -14.68
N VAL A 484 -12.30 -15.43 -13.64
CA VAL A 484 -11.18 -15.41 -12.71
C VAL A 484 -11.03 -16.75 -11.97
N SER A 485 -12.12 -17.25 -11.40
CA SER A 485 -12.07 -18.53 -10.66
C SER A 485 -11.72 -19.71 -11.57
N TYR A 486 -12.16 -19.66 -12.83
CA TYR A 486 -11.81 -20.63 -13.86
C TYR A 486 -10.31 -20.61 -14.17
N ALA A 487 -9.74 -19.41 -14.37
CA ALA A 487 -8.32 -19.23 -14.65
C ALA A 487 -7.45 -19.65 -13.45
N LEU A 488 -7.80 -19.23 -12.23
CA LEU A 488 -7.08 -19.58 -11.01
C LEU A 488 -7.04 -21.09 -10.80
N ALA A 489 -8.13 -21.81 -11.10
CA ALA A 489 -8.17 -23.27 -10.96
C ALA A 489 -7.21 -23.98 -11.92
N TYR A 490 -7.08 -23.51 -13.18
CA TYR A 490 -6.11 -24.08 -14.12
C TYR A 490 -4.67 -23.74 -13.77
N VAL A 491 -4.39 -22.48 -13.40
CA VAL A 491 -3.04 -22.07 -12.95
C VAL A 491 -2.61 -22.90 -11.75
N TRP A 492 -3.50 -23.07 -10.76
CA TRP A 492 -3.21 -23.92 -9.60
C TRP A 492 -2.94 -25.38 -10.00
N TYR A 493 -3.78 -25.95 -10.86
CA TYR A 493 -3.65 -27.34 -11.33
C TYR A 493 -2.27 -27.61 -11.96
N PHE A 494 -1.81 -26.71 -12.83
CA PHE A 494 -0.49 -26.83 -13.48
C PHE A 494 0.67 -26.54 -12.51
N LEU A 495 0.51 -25.60 -11.58
CA LEU A 495 1.56 -25.31 -10.59
C LEU A 495 1.80 -26.45 -9.62
N GLU A 496 0.79 -27.27 -9.28
CA GLU A 496 1.01 -28.45 -8.42
C GLU A 496 1.95 -29.48 -9.04
N GLU A 497 1.94 -29.64 -10.35
CA GLU A 497 2.88 -30.52 -11.03
C GLU A 497 4.29 -29.90 -11.02
N LEU A 498 4.41 -28.63 -11.30
CA LEU A 498 5.66 -27.90 -11.30
C LEU A 498 6.34 -27.92 -9.92
N THR A 499 5.61 -27.59 -8.86
CA THR A 499 6.15 -27.51 -7.51
C THR A 499 6.55 -28.87 -6.94
N ARG A 500 5.86 -29.95 -7.29
CA ARG A 500 6.30 -31.32 -6.97
C ARG A 500 7.67 -31.65 -7.58
N ASN A 501 7.93 -31.19 -8.79
CA ASN A 501 9.21 -31.38 -9.47
C ASN A 501 10.32 -30.51 -8.82
N LEU A 502 10.00 -29.29 -8.40
CA LEU A 502 10.94 -28.41 -7.68
C LEU A 502 11.37 -29.00 -6.33
N GLN A 503 10.44 -29.62 -5.59
CA GLN A 503 10.74 -30.30 -4.31
C GLN A 503 11.56 -31.58 -4.48
N SER A 504 11.31 -32.36 -5.55
CA SER A 504 12.02 -33.61 -5.81
C SER A 504 13.47 -33.41 -6.29
N SER A 505 13.83 -32.24 -6.79
CA SER A 505 15.18 -31.92 -7.23
C SER A 505 16.16 -31.60 -6.08
N GLU A 506 15.69 -31.51 -4.83
CA GLU A 506 16.49 -31.29 -3.62
C GLU A 506 16.74 -32.56 -2.79
N SER A 507 16.05 -33.64 -3.11
CA SER A 507 16.25 -34.94 -2.47
C SER A 507 17.23 -35.83 -3.27
#